data_8495e02883f2f757924355235ecb8ed8
#
_entry.id   8495e02883f2f757924355235ecb8ed8
#
_cell.length_a   1.000
_cell.length_b   1.000
_cell.length_c   1.000
_cell.angle_alpha   90.00
_cell.angle_beta   90.00
_cell.angle_gamma   90.00
#
_symmetry.space_group_name_H-M   'P 1'
#
loop_
_entity.id
_entity.type
_entity.pdbx_description
1 polymer ?
#
loop_
_entity_poly.entity_id
_entity_poly.type
_entity_poly.pdbx_seq_one_letter_code
_entity_poly.pdbx_strand_id
1 'polypeptide(L)'
;MGQKIHPVGFRLSVLRNWSSKWYANSKNFPGMLQEDIKVRDFLKQKLAHAAVGRIIIERPTKNAKITIYSARPGVVIGKKGEDIESLKGQLQMMLGVPVHINIEEIRKPEVDAQLIADSIAQQLQKRIMFRRAMKRAITNAMRLGAQGIKIMSAGRLNGIEIARTEWYREGRVPLHTLRADIDYGFSEAKTTYGVIGIKVWVFKGEIISKHEQPLAAPAIAPEALPAPETPATLKKPAPKKRRSGVKHVAAS
;
A
#
# COMPACT_ATOMS: atom_id res chain seq x y z
N MET A 1 -7.00 -25.94 -22.08
CA MET A 1 -7.55 -24.71 -21.44
C MET A 1 -6.76 -23.51 -21.94
N GLY A 2 -7.47 -22.44 -22.36
CA GLY A 2 -6.83 -21.25 -22.88
C GLY A 2 -6.05 -20.44 -21.83
N GLN A 3 -5.16 -19.58 -22.30
CA GLN A 3 -4.43 -18.62 -21.48
C GLN A 3 -5.40 -17.62 -20.84
N LYS A 4 -5.10 -17.18 -19.62
CA LYS A 4 -5.88 -16.16 -18.91
C LYS A 4 -5.08 -14.88 -18.83
N ILE A 5 -5.73 -13.76 -19.16
CA ILE A 5 -5.11 -12.44 -19.04
C ILE A 5 -4.87 -12.09 -17.57
N HIS A 6 -3.85 -11.27 -17.31
CA HIS A 6 -3.56 -10.77 -15.97
C HIS A 6 -4.70 -9.84 -15.50
N PRO A 7 -5.34 -10.09 -14.33
CA PRO A 7 -6.54 -9.37 -13.93
C PRO A 7 -6.32 -7.87 -13.71
N VAL A 8 -5.15 -7.47 -13.21
CA VAL A 8 -4.79 -6.06 -13.07
C VAL A 8 -4.51 -5.44 -14.44
N GLY A 9 -3.77 -6.15 -15.33
CA GLY A 9 -3.47 -5.67 -16.68
C GLY A 9 -4.74 -5.42 -17.50
N PHE A 10 -5.73 -6.31 -17.41
CA PHE A 10 -7.02 -6.13 -18.08
C PHE A 10 -7.79 -4.88 -17.64
N ARG A 11 -7.57 -4.39 -16.41
CA ARG A 11 -8.25 -3.25 -15.81
C ARG A 11 -7.42 -1.98 -15.75
N LEU A 12 -6.21 -1.98 -16.32
CA LEU A 12 -5.36 -0.80 -16.40
C LEU A 12 -6.07 0.33 -17.18
N SER A 13 -5.85 1.55 -16.76
CA SER A 13 -6.47 2.78 -17.23
C SER A 13 -8.00 2.88 -17.06
N VAL A 14 -8.70 1.78 -16.76
CA VAL A 14 -10.14 1.78 -16.49
C VAL A 14 -10.44 1.91 -15.00
N LEU A 15 -9.93 0.99 -14.17
CA LEU A 15 -10.10 0.98 -12.72
C LEU A 15 -8.80 1.14 -11.96
N ARG A 16 -7.68 0.69 -12.52
CA ARG A 16 -6.36 0.67 -11.91
C ARG A 16 -5.42 1.58 -12.68
N ASN A 17 -4.59 2.29 -11.93
CA ASN A 17 -3.49 3.09 -12.50
C ASN A 17 -2.19 2.28 -12.51
N TRP A 18 -1.24 2.74 -13.34
CA TRP A 18 0.10 2.19 -13.42
C TRP A 18 0.84 2.34 -12.09
N SER A 19 1.70 1.38 -11.78
CA SER A 19 2.56 1.45 -10.60
C SER A 19 3.85 2.23 -10.83
N SER A 20 4.24 2.44 -12.09
CA SER A 20 5.28 3.39 -12.49
C SER A 20 4.63 4.51 -13.29
N LYS A 21 4.82 5.77 -12.88
CA LYS A 21 4.20 6.96 -13.46
C LYS A 21 5.30 7.91 -13.89
N TRP A 22 5.79 7.72 -15.10
CA TRP A 22 6.81 8.57 -15.72
C TRP A 22 6.79 8.41 -17.25
N TYR A 23 7.43 9.34 -17.93
CA TYR A 23 7.61 9.32 -19.37
C TYR A 23 9.09 9.38 -19.69
N ALA A 24 9.53 8.65 -20.70
CA ALA A 24 10.90 8.69 -21.22
C ALA A 24 10.93 8.49 -22.73
N ASN A 25 11.94 9.07 -23.38
CA ASN A 25 12.21 8.85 -24.79
C ASN A 25 12.68 7.40 -25.02
N SER A 26 12.51 6.88 -26.22
CA SER A 26 12.88 5.51 -26.59
C SER A 26 14.31 5.13 -26.23
N LYS A 27 15.26 6.09 -26.27
CA LYS A 27 16.67 5.87 -25.91
C LYS A 27 16.84 5.63 -24.38
N ASN A 28 16.12 6.36 -23.56
CA ASN A 28 16.28 6.34 -22.09
C ASN A 28 15.35 5.33 -21.42
N PHE A 29 14.28 4.93 -22.10
CA PHE A 29 13.25 4.04 -21.55
C PHE A 29 13.81 2.72 -21.00
N PRO A 30 14.70 1.97 -21.69
CA PRO A 30 15.21 0.70 -21.19
C PRO A 30 16.01 0.85 -19.90
N GLY A 31 16.84 1.89 -19.79
CA GLY A 31 17.63 2.18 -18.59
C GLY A 31 16.73 2.48 -17.39
N MET A 32 15.78 3.39 -17.54
CA MET A 32 14.85 3.76 -16.47
C MET A 32 13.97 2.59 -16.03
N LEU A 33 13.53 1.75 -16.96
CA LEU A 33 12.76 0.54 -16.62
C LEU A 33 13.59 -0.46 -15.83
N GLN A 34 14.84 -0.69 -16.21
CA GLN A 34 15.76 -1.57 -15.50
C GLN A 34 16.03 -1.08 -14.07
N GLU A 35 16.20 0.21 -13.90
CA GLU A 35 16.35 0.84 -12.58
C GLU A 35 15.11 0.63 -11.71
N ASP A 36 13.91 0.86 -12.26
CA ASP A 36 12.66 0.64 -11.53
C ASP A 36 12.49 -0.82 -11.07
N ILE A 37 12.85 -1.79 -11.90
CA ILE A 37 12.81 -3.21 -11.54
C ILE A 37 13.79 -3.48 -10.39
N LYS A 38 15.04 -3.02 -10.51
CA LYS A 38 16.05 -3.17 -9.45
C LYS A 38 15.61 -2.57 -8.13
N VAL A 39 15.04 -1.37 -8.18
CA VAL A 39 14.50 -0.68 -6.98
C VAL A 39 13.36 -1.48 -6.34
N ARG A 40 12.44 -2.01 -7.13
CA ARG A 40 11.33 -2.83 -6.61
C ARG A 40 11.80 -4.10 -5.96
N ASP A 41 12.75 -4.80 -6.58
CA ASP A 41 13.29 -6.05 -6.05
C ASP A 41 14.09 -5.79 -4.78
N PHE A 42 14.91 -4.76 -4.75
CA PHE A 42 15.65 -4.32 -3.56
C PHE A 42 14.69 -3.98 -2.40
N LEU A 43 13.66 -3.19 -2.66
CA LEU A 43 12.68 -2.82 -1.64
C LEU A 43 11.90 -4.02 -1.11
N LYS A 44 11.48 -4.94 -1.98
CA LYS A 44 10.79 -6.18 -1.57
C LYS A 44 11.68 -7.07 -0.69
N GLN A 45 12.95 -7.19 -1.02
CA GLN A 45 13.89 -7.99 -0.22
C GLN A 45 14.15 -7.36 1.13
N LYS A 46 14.50 -6.08 1.16
CA LYS A 46 14.86 -5.35 2.37
C LYS A 46 13.68 -5.18 3.32
N LEU A 47 12.49 -4.92 2.79
CA LEU A 47 11.26 -4.67 3.55
C LEU A 47 10.36 -5.91 3.68
N ALA A 48 10.89 -7.12 3.53
CA ALA A 48 10.11 -8.37 3.64
C ALA A 48 9.36 -8.49 4.98
N HIS A 49 9.90 -7.91 6.06
CA HIS A 49 9.28 -7.93 7.39
C HIS A 49 8.18 -6.86 7.57
N ALA A 50 8.20 -5.83 6.74
CA ALA A 50 7.26 -4.71 6.82
C ALA A 50 5.92 -4.98 6.13
N ALA A 51 5.75 -6.14 5.47
CA ALA A 51 4.55 -6.51 4.72
C ALA A 51 4.16 -5.43 3.69
N VAL A 52 4.98 -5.26 2.67
CA VAL A 52 4.78 -4.29 1.59
C VAL A 52 3.79 -4.86 0.57
N GLY A 53 2.64 -4.20 0.40
CA GLY A 53 1.63 -4.60 -0.57
C GLY A 53 1.88 -4.05 -1.97
N ARG A 54 2.27 -2.76 -2.08
CA ARG A 54 2.46 -2.08 -3.36
C ARG A 54 3.52 -1.00 -3.28
N ILE A 55 4.26 -0.80 -4.37
CA ILE A 55 5.26 0.25 -4.54
C ILE A 55 4.89 1.06 -5.78
N ILE A 56 4.71 2.37 -5.63
CA ILE A 56 4.47 3.31 -6.73
C ILE A 56 5.73 4.14 -6.91
N ILE A 57 6.20 4.26 -8.16
CA ILE A 57 7.37 5.06 -8.52
C ILE A 57 6.91 6.16 -9.46
N GLU A 58 7.12 7.40 -9.06
CA GLU A 58 6.85 8.61 -9.85
C GLU A 58 8.18 9.31 -10.11
N ARG A 59 8.47 9.65 -11.37
CA ARG A 59 9.70 10.34 -11.74
C ARG A 59 9.35 11.69 -12.38
N PRO A 60 9.10 12.73 -11.58
CA PRO A 60 9.11 14.09 -12.11
C PRO A 60 10.52 14.45 -12.57
N THR A 61 10.68 15.49 -13.37
CA THR A 61 11.86 15.80 -14.23
C THR A 61 13.26 15.64 -13.57
N LYS A 62 13.41 15.89 -12.27
CA LYS A 62 14.73 15.86 -11.59
C LYS A 62 14.77 14.98 -10.34
N ASN A 63 13.66 14.49 -9.86
CA ASN A 63 13.55 13.75 -8.60
C ASN A 63 12.82 12.44 -8.82
N ALA A 64 13.04 11.45 -7.94
CA ALA A 64 12.23 10.24 -7.90
C ALA A 64 11.41 10.25 -6.61
N LYS A 65 10.09 10.04 -6.72
CA LYS A 65 9.20 9.87 -5.59
C LYS A 65 8.74 8.43 -5.53
N ILE A 66 9.04 7.75 -4.44
CA ILE A 66 8.70 6.34 -4.21
C ILE A 66 7.68 6.28 -3.08
N THR A 67 6.46 5.85 -3.39
CA THR A 67 5.42 5.65 -2.38
C THR A 67 5.30 4.16 -2.06
N ILE A 68 5.53 3.81 -0.80
CA ILE A 68 5.52 2.43 -0.29
C ILE A 68 4.24 2.23 0.52
N TYR A 69 3.39 1.31 0.07
CA TYR A 69 2.21 0.89 0.80
C TYR A 69 2.56 -0.30 1.68
N SER A 70 2.51 -0.12 3.00
CA SER A 70 2.87 -1.14 3.97
C SER A 70 1.75 -1.36 5.00
N ALA A 71 1.63 -2.58 5.48
CA ALA A 71 0.76 -2.90 6.61
C ALA A 71 1.39 -2.53 7.96
N ARG A 72 2.70 -2.31 8.00
CA ARG A 72 3.46 -1.99 9.23
C ARG A 72 4.41 -0.81 8.98
N PRO A 73 3.89 0.41 8.85
CA PRO A 73 4.70 1.59 8.52
C PRO A 73 5.80 1.86 9.55
N GLY A 74 5.57 1.58 10.83
CA GLY A 74 6.57 1.76 11.87
C GLY A 74 7.85 0.93 11.68
N VAL A 75 7.76 -0.25 11.06
CA VAL A 75 8.92 -1.09 10.74
C VAL A 75 9.74 -0.50 9.59
N VAL A 76 9.09 0.21 8.65
CA VAL A 76 9.78 0.87 7.53
C VAL A 76 10.49 2.14 7.98
N ILE A 77 9.86 2.90 8.89
CA ILE A 77 10.40 4.15 9.42
C ILE A 77 11.61 3.88 10.32
N GLY A 78 11.55 2.81 11.12
CA GLY A 78 12.57 2.43 12.07
C GLY A 78 12.64 3.35 13.31
N LYS A 79 13.65 3.13 14.15
CA LYS A 79 13.87 3.96 15.34
C LYS A 79 14.30 5.35 14.91
N LYS A 80 13.57 6.39 15.34
CA LYS A 80 13.86 7.80 15.05
C LYS A 80 14.04 8.15 13.57
N GLY A 81 13.60 7.27 12.63
CA GLY A 81 13.76 7.52 11.20
C GLY A 81 15.10 7.11 10.58
N GLU A 82 15.98 6.46 11.31
CA GLU A 82 17.30 6.05 10.81
C GLU A 82 17.20 5.07 9.62
N ASP A 83 16.23 4.13 9.68
CA ASP A 83 16.06 3.13 8.63
C ASP A 83 15.60 3.75 7.32
N ILE A 84 14.68 4.73 7.37
CA ILE A 84 14.19 5.43 6.17
C ILE A 84 15.29 6.31 5.56
N GLU A 85 16.14 6.96 6.37
CA GLU A 85 17.26 7.77 5.87
C GLU A 85 18.33 6.90 5.22
N SER A 86 18.69 5.77 5.84
CA SER A 86 19.58 4.77 5.26
C SER A 86 19.04 4.23 3.94
N LEU A 87 17.74 3.93 3.90
CA LEU A 87 17.07 3.45 2.69
C LEU A 87 17.06 4.50 1.59
N LYS A 88 16.82 5.75 1.92
CA LYS A 88 16.89 6.89 1.01
C LYS A 88 18.29 7.04 0.39
N GLY A 89 19.35 6.96 1.21
CA GLY A 89 20.73 7.03 0.73
C GLY A 89 21.06 5.92 -0.28
N GLN A 90 20.65 4.67 0.04
CA GLN A 90 20.87 3.53 -0.85
C GLN A 90 20.11 3.67 -2.19
N LEU A 91 18.87 4.15 -2.15
CA LEU A 91 18.08 4.39 -3.36
C LEU A 91 18.64 5.54 -4.21
N GLN A 92 19.18 6.58 -3.58
CA GLN A 92 19.87 7.67 -4.28
C GLN A 92 21.12 7.17 -5.02
N MET A 93 21.90 6.27 -4.40
CA MET A 93 23.05 5.64 -5.07
C MET A 93 22.62 4.78 -6.27
N MET A 94 21.49 4.08 -6.17
CA MET A 94 20.98 3.22 -7.25
C MET A 94 20.43 4.00 -8.43
N LEU A 95 19.76 5.12 -8.18
CA LEU A 95 19.03 5.91 -9.18
C LEU A 95 19.85 7.09 -9.73
N GLY A 96 20.91 7.51 -9.03
CA GLY A 96 21.70 8.70 -9.38
C GLY A 96 20.95 10.03 -9.31
N VAL A 97 19.71 10.03 -8.76
CA VAL A 97 18.84 11.22 -8.63
C VAL A 97 18.34 11.34 -7.19
N PRO A 98 17.98 12.55 -6.72
CA PRO A 98 17.40 12.75 -5.42
C PRO A 98 16.09 11.95 -5.26
N VAL A 99 15.99 11.18 -4.18
CA VAL A 99 14.82 10.33 -3.89
C VAL A 99 14.02 10.87 -2.73
N HIS A 100 12.70 10.91 -2.90
CA HIS A 100 11.75 11.17 -1.82
C HIS A 100 10.93 9.90 -1.56
N ILE A 101 10.93 9.44 -0.29
CA ILE A 101 10.18 8.24 0.11
C ILE A 101 8.94 8.68 0.87
N ASN A 102 7.79 8.20 0.41
CA ASN A 102 6.50 8.35 1.07
C ASN A 102 6.04 6.98 1.58
N ILE A 103 5.52 6.91 2.80
CA ILE A 103 5.01 5.66 3.38
C ILE A 103 3.52 5.85 3.64
N GLU A 104 2.73 4.97 3.08
CA GLU A 104 1.28 4.94 3.28
C GLU A 104 0.86 3.63 3.94
N GLU A 105 -0.02 3.74 4.94
CA GLU A 105 -0.54 2.59 5.66
C GLU A 105 -1.66 1.90 4.92
N ILE A 106 -1.61 0.56 4.87
CA ILE A 106 -2.70 -0.27 4.38
C ILE A 106 -3.61 -0.61 5.56
N ARG A 107 -4.76 0.06 5.66
CA ARG A 107 -5.72 -0.08 6.77
C ARG A 107 -6.28 -1.50 6.93
N LYS A 108 -6.47 -2.24 5.82
CA LYS A 108 -7.01 -3.60 5.81
C LYS A 108 -6.06 -4.57 5.09
N PRO A 109 -4.96 -5.01 5.74
CA PRO A 109 -3.97 -5.87 5.10
C PRO A 109 -4.52 -7.24 4.69
N GLU A 110 -5.53 -7.75 5.40
CA GLU A 110 -6.15 -9.04 5.11
C GLU A 110 -7.11 -9.04 3.91
N VAL A 111 -7.32 -7.86 3.27
CA VAL A 111 -8.08 -7.71 2.01
C VAL A 111 -7.16 -7.35 0.84
N ASP A 112 -5.87 -7.14 1.09
CA ASP A 112 -4.86 -6.93 0.04
C ASP A 112 -4.34 -8.27 -0.47
N ALA A 113 -4.46 -8.51 -1.79
CA ALA A 113 -4.14 -9.80 -2.37
C ALA A 113 -2.65 -10.16 -2.26
N GLN A 114 -1.74 -9.18 -2.35
CA GLN A 114 -0.32 -9.42 -2.25
C GLN A 114 0.06 -9.82 -0.82
N LEU A 115 -0.47 -9.11 0.18
CA LEU A 115 -0.20 -9.41 1.59
C LEU A 115 -0.75 -10.77 2.03
N ILE A 116 -1.91 -11.16 1.49
CA ILE A 116 -2.46 -12.50 1.70
C ILE A 116 -1.52 -13.56 1.10
N ALA A 117 -1.06 -13.35 -0.14
CA ALA A 117 -0.14 -14.28 -0.80
C ALA A 117 1.17 -14.46 0.00
N ASP A 118 1.76 -13.36 0.44
CA ASP A 118 2.99 -13.35 1.24
C ASP A 118 2.79 -14.01 2.62
N SER A 119 1.66 -13.78 3.26
CA SER A 119 1.30 -14.43 4.53
C SER A 119 1.18 -15.95 4.39
N ILE A 120 0.54 -16.42 3.31
CA ILE A 120 0.43 -17.85 3.03
C ILE A 120 1.82 -18.44 2.72
N ALA A 121 2.64 -17.75 1.92
CA ALA A 121 3.99 -18.17 1.59
C ALA A 121 4.85 -18.35 2.85
N GLN A 122 4.83 -17.41 3.78
CA GLN A 122 5.53 -17.49 5.06
C GLN A 122 5.03 -18.68 5.92
N GLN A 123 3.73 -18.95 5.92
CA GLN A 123 3.17 -20.09 6.64
C GLN A 123 3.61 -21.43 6.04
N LEU A 124 3.67 -21.54 4.70
CA LEU A 124 4.16 -22.74 4.02
C LEU A 124 5.65 -22.98 4.25
N GLN A 125 6.47 -21.92 4.28
CA GLN A 125 7.89 -22.01 4.66
C GLN A 125 8.07 -22.54 6.08
N LYS A 126 7.15 -22.20 7.00
CA LYS A 126 7.10 -22.71 8.37
C LYS A 126 6.46 -24.11 8.47
N ARG A 127 6.26 -24.80 7.35
CA ARG A 127 5.69 -26.16 7.26
C ARG A 127 4.27 -26.28 7.83
N ILE A 128 3.49 -25.20 7.82
CA ILE A 128 2.06 -25.24 8.16
C ILE A 128 1.31 -25.93 7.01
N MET A 129 0.32 -26.76 7.34
CA MET A 129 -0.52 -27.45 6.36
C MET A 129 -1.17 -26.45 5.40
N PHE A 130 -0.96 -26.61 4.08
CA PHE A 130 -1.43 -25.67 3.07
C PHE A 130 -2.95 -25.46 3.09
N ARG A 131 -3.74 -26.54 3.34
CA ARG A 131 -5.20 -26.45 3.44
C ARG A 131 -5.64 -25.55 4.58
N ARG A 132 -4.97 -25.64 5.75
CA ARG A 132 -5.25 -24.81 6.92
C ARG A 132 -4.88 -23.34 6.64
N ALA A 133 -3.72 -23.10 6.04
CA ALA A 133 -3.25 -21.76 5.68
C ALA A 133 -4.22 -21.06 4.71
N MET A 134 -4.63 -21.75 3.63
CA MET A 134 -5.55 -21.19 2.64
C MET A 134 -6.95 -20.93 3.22
N LYS A 135 -7.53 -21.90 3.96
CA LYS A 135 -8.86 -21.72 4.57
C LYS A 135 -8.88 -20.57 5.57
N ARG A 136 -7.85 -20.46 6.42
CA ARG A 136 -7.73 -19.34 7.37
C ARG A 136 -7.67 -17.99 6.67
N ALA A 137 -6.88 -17.88 5.60
CA ALA A 137 -6.77 -16.66 4.81
C ALA A 137 -8.12 -16.27 4.17
N ILE A 138 -8.86 -17.24 3.64
CA ILE A 138 -10.19 -17.03 3.07
C ILE A 138 -11.17 -16.51 4.13
N THR A 139 -11.27 -17.20 5.26
CA THR A 139 -12.18 -16.81 6.36
C THR A 139 -11.88 -15.40 6.86
N ASN A 140 -10.60 -15.03 7.01
CA ASN A 140 -10.20 -13.70 7.43
C ASN A 140 -10.60 -12.63 6.41
N ALA A 141 -10.32 -12.86 5.12
CA ALA A 141 -10.65 -11.91 4.05
C ALA A 141 -12.17 -11.70 3.93
N MET A 142 -12.96 -12.76 4.00
CA MET A 142 -14.43 -12.68 3.96
C MET A 142 -15.01 -11.92 5.16
N ARG A 143 -14.46 -12.16 6.37
CA ARG A 143 -14.87 -11.46 7.59
C ARG A 143 -14.62 -9.94 7.51
N LEU A 144 -13.56 -9.50 6.81
CA LEU A 144 -13.20 -8.08 6.68
C LEU A 144 -13.87 -7.37 5.50
N GLY A 145 -14.77 -8.06 4.81
CA GLY A 145 -15.66 -7.46 3.81
C GLY A 145 -15.23 -7.69 2.36
N ALA A 146 -14.35 -8.67 2.07
CA ALA A 146 -14.18 -9.13 0.71
C ALA A 146 -15.47 -9.82 0.22
N GLN A 147 -15.93 -9.49 -0.99
CA GLN A 147 -17.13 -10.12 -1.58
C GLN A 147 -16.84 -11.50 -2.19
N GLY A 148 -15.56 -11.80 -2.39
CA GLY A 148 -15.11 -13.11 -2.83
C GLY A 148 -13.61 -13.19 -2.93
N ILE A 149 -13.11 -14.41 -2.75
CA ILE A 149 -11.68 -14.70 -2.81
C ILE A 149 -11.45 -16.04 -3.50
N LYS A 150 -10.37 -16.12 -4.28
CA LYS A 150 -9.85 -17.36 -4.84
C LYS A 150 -8.36 -17.42 -4.54
N ILE A 151 -7.93 -18.54 -3.97
CA ILE A 151 -6.52 -18.82 -3.69
C ILE A 151 -6.14 -20.10 -4.43
N MET A 152 -4.98 -20.11 -5.06
CA MET A 152 -4.42 -21.23 -5.77
C MET A 152 -2.98 -21.46 -5.35
N SER A 153 -2.66 -22.66 -4.94
CA SER A 153 -1.29 -23.09 -4.62
C SER A 153 -0.87 -24.19 -5.59
N ALA A 154 0.30 -24.05 -6.18
CA ALA A 154 0.87 -24.99 -7.15
C ALA A 154 2.30 -25.37 -6.78
N GLY A 155 2.61 -26.66 -6.80
CA GLY A 155 3.93 -27.19 -6.47
C GLY A 155 3.86 -28.51 -5.69
N ARG A 156 4.93 -28.86 -5.00
CA ARG A 156 5.02 -30.04 -4.13
C ARG A 156 4.38 -29.77 -2.77
N LEU A 157 3.05 -29.78 -2.75
CA LEU A 157 2.26 -29.48 -1.56
C LEU A 157 2.51 -30.52 -0.46
N ASN A 158 2.89 -30.07 0.74
CA ASN A 158 3.31 -30.92 1.87
C ASN A 158 4.51 -31.84 1.59
N GLY A 159 5.35 -31.52 0.61
CA GLY A 159 6.52 -32.31 0.29
C GLY A 159 6.25 -33.57 -0.54
N ILE A 160 5.06 -33.73 -1.10
CA ILE A 160 4.72 -34.84 -2.00
C ILE A 160 5.62 -34.78 -3.25
N GLU A 161 6.05 -35.93 -3.74
CA GLU A 161 6.96 -36.01 -4.87
C GLU A 161 6.38 -35.46 -6.17
N ILE A 162 5.10 -35.74 -6.43
CA ILE A 162 4.39 -35.22 -7.60
C ILE A 162 3.77 -33.89 -7.31
N ALA A 163 4.15 -32.85 -8.08
CA ALA A 163 3.58 -31.54 -7.99
C ALA A 163 2.11 -31.53 -8.42
N ARG A 164 1.30 -30.81 -7.68
CA ARG A 164 -0.12 -30.62 -8.00
C ARG A 164 -0.56 -29.20 -7.72
N THR A 165 -1.71 -28.82 -8.30
CA THR A 165 -2.34 -27.53 -8.09
C THR A 165 -3.64 -27.74 -7.34
N GLU A 166 -3.77 -27.08 -6.18
CA GLU A 166 -5.01 -27.04 -5.41
C GLU A 166 -5.48 -25.59 -5.28
N TRP A 167 -6.80 -25.40 -5.34
CA TRP A 167 -7.40 -24.08 -5.21
C TRP A 167 -8.67 -24.13 -4.37
N TYR A 168 -8.93 -23.04 -3.67
CA TYR A 168 -10.15 -22.80 -2.92
C TYR A 168 -10.74 -21.46 -3.35
N ARG A 169 -12.06 -21.40 -3.40
CA ARG A 169 -12.82 -20.20 -3.73
C ARG A 169 -14.01 -20.10 -2.78
N GLU A 170 -14.24 -18.87 -2.31
CA GLU A 170 -15.42 -18.52 -1.54
C GLU A 170 -15.98 -17.19 -2.08
N GLY A 171 -17.31 -17.09 -2.14
CA GLY A 171 -17.97 -15.95 -2.74
C GLY A 171 -17.83 -15.87 -4.27
N ARG A 172 -18.01 -14.67 -4.80
CA ARG A 172 -18.02 -14.37 -6.24
C ARG A 172 -16.71 -13.74 -6.68
N VAL A 173 -16.10 -14.24 -7.74
CA VAL A 173 -14.88 -13.66 -8.34
C VAL A 173 -15.08 -13.52 -9.85
N PRO A 174 -15.71 -12.42 -10.33
CA PRO A 174 -16.05 -12.22 -11.73
C PRO A 174 -14.86 -11.70 -12.52
N LEU A 175 -13.98 -12.60 -12.99
CA LEU A 175 -12.74 -12.23 -13.70
C LEU A 175 -12.99 -11.53 -15.04
N HIS A 176 -14.11 -11.84 -15.73
CA HIS A 176 -14.46 -11.27 -17.03
C HIS A 176 -15.16 -9.91 -16.96
N THR A 177 -15.68 -9.53 -15.78
CA THR A 177 -16.38 -8.25 -15.60
C THR A 177 -15.37 -7.13 -15.43
N LEU A 178 -15.33 -6.17 -16.35
CA LEU A 178 -14.36 -5.06 -16.35
C LEU A 178 -14.56 -4.13 -15.15
N ARG A 179 -15.83 -3.84 -14.78
CA ARG A 179 -16.18 -2.97 -13.64
C ARG A 179 -15.90 -3.58 -12.26
N ALA A 180 -15.53 -4.86 -12.18
CA ALA A 180 -15.21 -5.53 -10.93
C ALA A 180 -13.80 -5.13 -10.44
N ASP A 181 -13.71 -4.60 -9.21
CA ASP A 181 -12.41 -4.33 -8.57
C ASP A 181 -11.83 -5.62 -8.03
N ILE A 182 -10.92 -6.20 -8.82
CA ILE A 182 -10.22 -7.44 -8.48
C ILE A 182 -8.76 -7.10 -8.19
N ASP A 183 -8.34 -7.43 -6.99
CA ASP A 183 -6.95 -7.37 -6.59
C ASP A 183 -6.28 -8.71 -6.83
N TYR A 184 -5.00 -8.68 -7.25
CA TYR A 184 -4.23 -9.87 -7.58
C TYR A 184 -2.87 -9.82 -6.89
N GLY A 185 -2.52 -10.93 -6.24
CA GLY A 185 -1.22 -11.11 -5.60
C GLY A 185 -0.57 -12.42 -6.03
N PHE A 186 0.74 -12.39 -6.18
CA PHE A 186 1.57 -13.56 -6.45
C PHE A 186 2.74 -13.60 -5.48
N SER A 187 2.98 -14.77 -4.89
CA SER A 187 4.11 -15.00 -4.00
C SER A 187 4.65 -16.43 -4.15
N GLU A 188 5.92 -16.59 -3.83
CA GLU A 188 6.62 -17.86 -3.89
C GLU A 188 7.08 -18.28 -2.50
N ALA A 189 6.73 -19.49 -2.10
CA ALA A 189 7.22 -20.11 -0.89
C ALA A 189 8.38 -21.05 -1.21
N LYS A 190 9.59 -20.66 -0.84
CA LYS A 190 10.79 -21.49 -0.95
C LYS A 190 10.80 -22.51 0.18
N THR A 191 10.52 -23.78 -0.13
CA THR A 191 10.53 -24.90 0.83
C THR A 191 11.73 -25.80 0.58
N THR A 192 12.03 -26.69 1.53
CA THR A 192 13.10 -27.70 1.38
C THR A 192 12.89 -28.64 0.20
N TYR A 193 11.64 -28.82 -0.24
CA TYR A 193 11.26 -29.70 -1.34
C TYR A 193 11.10 -28.98 -2.68
N GLY A 194 11.34 -27.67 -2.74
CA GLY A 194 11.20 -26.86 -3.93
C GLY A 194 10.34 -25.61 -3.69
N VAL A 195 9.96 -24.93 -4.78
CA VAL A 195 9.19 -23.68 -4.74
C VAL A 195 7.71 -23.98 -4.92
N ILE A 196 6.87 -23.38 -4.08
CA ILE A 196 5.41 -23.42 -4.20
C ILE A 196 4.95 -22.03 -4.64
N GLY A 197 4.31 -21.93 -5.80
CA GLY A 197 3.70 -20.70 -6.30
C GLY A 197 2.30 -20.52 -5.73
N ILE A 198 2.02 -19.31 -5.22
CA ILE A 198 0.74 -18.94 -4.64
C ILE A 198 0.15 -17.77 -5.44
N LYS A 199 -1.08 -17.94 -5.91
CA LYS A 199 -1.84 -16.91 -6.63
C LYS A 199 -3.12 -16.60 -5.86
N VAL A 200 -3.38 -15.33 -5.61
CA VAL A 200 -4.54 -14.86 -4.86
C VAL A 200 -5.31 -13.84 -5.69
N TRP A 201 -6.61 -14.00 -5.76
CA TRP A 201 -7.56 -13.05 -6.35
C TRP A 201 -8.55 -12.64 -5.27
N VAL A 202 -8.69 -11.35 -5.02
CA VAL A 202 -9.64 -10.79 -4.06
C VAL A 202 -10.60 -9.88 -4.80
N PHE A 203 -11.88 -10.15 -4.72
CA PHE A 203 -12.92 -9.31 -5.24
C PHE A 203 -13.44 -8.37 -4.15
N LYS A 204 -13.24 -7.07 -4.33
CA LYS A 204 -13.59 -6.02 -3.35
C LYS A 204 -14.99 -5.45 -3.59
N GLY A 205 -15.51 -5.57 -4.82
CA GLY A 205 -16.82 -5.04 -5.22
C GLY A 205 -16.82 -4.55 -6.67
N GLU A 206 -17.94 -3.99 -7.11
CA GLU A 206 -18.08 -3.40 -8.43
C GLU A 206 -18.08 -1.88 -8.33
N ILE A 207 -17.33 -1.21 -9.21
CA ILE A 207 -17.29 0.24 -9.32
C ILE A 207 -18.16 0.63 -10.51
N ILE A 208 -19.33 1.23 -10.25
CA ILE A 208 -20.32 1.57 -11.27
C ILE A 208 -20.09 2.97 -11.83
N SER A 209 -19.60 3.90 -11.02
CA SER A 209 -19.36 5.29 -11.43
C SER A 209 -17.93 5.72 -11.16
N LYS A 210 -17.23 6.10 -12.23
CA LYS A 210 -15.90 6.74 -12.14
C LYS A 210 -16.01 8.25 -11.87
N HIS A 211 -17.20 8.83 -11.99
CA HIS A 211 -17.41 10.27 -11.87
C HIS A 211 -17.38 10.83 -10.44
N GLU A 212 -17.35 9.97 -9.44
CA GLU A 212 -17.30 10.40 -8.02
C GLU A 212 -15.95 10.20 -7.32
N GLN A 213 -14.90 9.81 -8.03
CA GLN A 213 -13.57 10.06 -7.50
C GLN A 213 -13.16 11.46 -7.94
N PRO A 214 -13.22 12.47 -7.07
CA PRO A 214 -12.52 13.69 -7.36
C PRO A 214 -11.06 13.26 -7.56
N LEU A 215 -10.52 13.45 -8.77
CA LEU A 215 -9.10 13.65 -8.92
C LEU A 215 -8.76 14.58 -7.77
N ALA A 216 -8.01 14.09 -6.78
CA ALA A 216 -7.44 14.96 -5.78
C ALA A 216 -6.62 15.97 -6.56
N ALA A 217 -7.27 17.06 -6.93
CA ALA A 217 -6.60 18.25 -7.35
C ALA A 217 -5.62 18.54 -6.21
N PRO A 218 -4.34 18.84 -6.52
CA PRO A 218 -3.46 19.36 -5.49
C PRO A 218 -4.25 20.49 -4.82
N ALA A 219 -4.43 20.39 -3.51
CA ALA A 219 -5.01 21.45 -2.73
C ALA A 219 -4.09 22.66 -2.95
N ILE A 220 -4.46 23.51 -3.92
CA ILE A 220 -4.00 24.87 -3.99
C ILE A 220 -4.64 25.47 -2.75
N ALA A 221 -3.83 25.65 -1.72
CA ALA A 221 -4.24 26.43 -0.57
C ALA A 221 -4.84 27.74 -1.12
N PRO A 222 -6.05 28.13 -0.73
CA PRO A 222 -6.56 29.42 -1.14
C PRO A 222 -5.60 30.47 -0.57
N GLU A 223 -4.91 31.15 -1.49
CA GLU A 223 -4.14 32.34 -1.19
C GLU A 223 -5.09 33.30 -0.51
N ALA A 224 -4.85 33.57 0.77
CA ALA A 224 -5.68 34.42 1.57
C ALA A 224 -5.69 35.83 0.92
N LEU A 225 -6.82 36.18 0.33
CA LEU A 225 -7.09 37.56 -0.08
C LEU A 225 -6.97 38.46 1.16
N PRO A 226 -6.26 39.59 1.08
CA PRO A 226 -6.17 40.52 2.21
C PRO A 226 -7.59 41.03 2.57
N ALA A 227 -7.93 40.89 3.83
CA ALA A 227 -9.20 41.38 4.37
C ALA A 227 -9.34 42.90 4.14
N PRO A 228 -10.53 43.39 3.75
CA PRO A 228 -10.76 44.84 3.64
C PRO A 228 -10.64 45.48 5.01
N GLU A 229 -9.86 46.56 5.07
CA GLU A 229 -9.69 47.39 6.25
C GLU A 229 -11.03 47.99 6.66
N THR A 230 -11.51 47.65 7.86
CA THR A 230 -12.63 48.34 8.49
C THR A 230 -12.16 49.59 9.22
N PRO A 231 -12.85 50.73 9.08
CA PRO A 231 -12.42 51.99 9.68
C PRO A 231 -12.56 51.99 11.22
N ALA A 232 -11.60 52.61 11.84
CA ALA A 232 -11.43 52.77 13.27
C ALA A 232 -12.69 53.29 13.98
N THR A 233 -13.25 52.50 14.92
CA THR A 233 -14.23 52.98 15.90
C THR A 233 -13.60 53.15 17.27
N LEU A 234 -13.81 54.34 17.77
CA LEU A 234 -13.45 54.96 19.04
C LEU A 234 -13.39 54.04 20.27
N LYS A 235 -12.29 54.14 20.99
CA LYS A 235 -12.04 53.53 22.30
C LYS A 235 -13.02 54.06 23.35
N LYS A 236 -13.78 53.17 24.01
CA LYS A 236 -14.44 53.46 25.29
C LYS A 236 -13.49 53.12 26.46
N PRO A 237 -13.47 53.92 27.55
CA PRO A 237 -12.56 53.70 28.67
C PRO A 237 -13.01 52.56 29.57
N ALA A 238 -12.04 51.81 30.11
CA ALA A 238 -12.23 50.68 31.00
C ALA A 238 -12.70 51.07 32.41
N PRO A 239 -13.56 50.27 33.08
CA PRO A 239 -13.97 50.51 34.45
C PRO A 239 -12.87 50.10 35.46
N LYS A 240 -12.66 50.97 36.46
CA LYS A 240 -11.71 50.80 37.57
C LYS A 240 -12.10 49.63 38.48
N LYS A 241 -11.18 48.72 38.73
CA LYS A 241 -11.30 47.66 39.75
C LYS A 241 -11.27 48.29 41.16
N ARG A 242 -12.32 48.04 41.94
CA ARG A 242 -12.37 48.29 43.38
C ARG A 242 -11.51 47.26 44.12
N ARG A 243 -10.58 47.71 44.93
CA ARG A 243 -9.90 46.96 45.99
C ARG A 243 -10.89 46.71 47.14
N SER A 244 -11.09 45.49 47.52
CA SER A 244 -11.60 45.14 48.86
C SER A 244 -10.59 44.22 49.51
N GLY A 245 -9.87 44.76 50.47
CA GLY A 245 -9.11 43.96 51.40
C GLY A 245 -9.99 43.45 52.51
N VAL A 246 -9.76 42.23 52.92
CA VAL A 246 -10.06 41.77 54.29
C VAL A 246 -8.96 40.86 54.75
N LYS A 247 -8.32 41.24 55.83
CA LYS A 247 -7.40 40.48 56.69
C LYS A 247 -8.26 39.56 57.60
N HIS A 248 -7.78 38.35 57.87
CA HIS A 248 -7.87 37.62 59.14
C HIS A 248 -6.79 36.56 59.13
N VAL A 249 -5.77 36.61 59.94
CA VAL A 249 -5.50 36.43 61.36
C VAL A 249 -5.86 34.99 61.85
N ALA A 250 -4.80 34.23 61.99
CA ALA A 250 -4.26 33.39 63.06
C ALA A 250 -5.15 32.34 63.79
N ALA A 251 -4.45 31.29 64.04
CA ALA A 251 -4.35 30.45 65.26
C ALA A 251 -5.00 29.05 65.10
N SER A 252 -4.31 28.06 65.25
CA SER A 252 -3.62 27.27 66.25
C SER A 252 -3.04 26.02 65.57
#